data_1c89f02287671c369d3f1a86d82183c4
#
_entry.id   1c89f02287671c369d3f1a86d82183c4
#
_cell.length_a   1.000
_cell.length_b   1.000
_cell.length_c   1.000
_cell.angle_alpha   90.00
_cell.angle_beta   90.00
_cell.angle_gamma   90.00
#
_symmetry.space_group_name_H-M   'P 1'
#
loop_
_entity.id
_entity.type
_entity.pdbx_description
1 polymer ?
#
loop_
_entity_poly.entity_id
_entity_poly.type
_entity_poly.pdbx_seq_one_letter_code
_entity_poly.pdbx_strand_id
1 'polypeptide(L)'
;MAQILCLAALLPAAHAGELDMSILGQPPTTAWPTFNGDYSGERFSTLTQINESNVASLQLQWSYRITEVGAQRGAPVPVIKSTPLLVNGTLYFTIPNNIYAVDARTGTKLWGYSWVDQGGHLVGNRGLGMYRNWLYFLGPDDWVICVDAGTGKERWRKQLADARLQYFTTTAPLVIKNHVLVGVGGDAMDIRGFLVALDPDSGEVQWKWWSTPGAGEPGLETWPSVGAALHGGGGTWQPGTYDADLNLIYWGTGNANPVFASQGRKGANLYTASIVALNLDTGKLAWHFQLSPHDTHDWDNTEMPVLIDTVIDGKPRKLLAQAGRNGWFAVLDRVSGKALLSMPYVKLNWAKGVDRHGQPIPEPAKEPSVSGSMTITSATNWMSPSYNPATGLFYVNAVEGFAIYYLLDTDPKPSGYGGTASGLGTSTRFLKAIDIKTGKVRWQHEYPSLGGAPPTVGPGLLSTAGNLLFTGDDQGNLIAFNADRGRPLWHFRAGAAQSNGPITYMQDGRQWLVLAAGDTLYAYTLAPAALGAAGERRTEP
;
A
#
# COMPACT_ATOMS: atom_id res chain seq x y z
N MET A 1 -42.68 -44.55 21.31
CA MET A 1 -41.58 -43.61 21.53
C MET A 1 -40.54 -43.88 20.43
N ALA A 2 -40.50 -43.05 19.39
CA ALA A 2 -39.51 -43.17 18.32
C ALA A 2 -38.40 -42.16 18.60
N GLN A 3 -37.18 -42.63 18.82
CA GLN A 3 -35.99 -41.80 18.94
C GLN A 3 -35.56 -41.35 17.54
N ILE A 4 -35.59 -40.04 17.28
CA ILE A 4 -35.02 -39.42 16.10
C ILE A 4 -33.52 -39.23 16.41
N LEU A 5 -32.65 -40.04 15.76
CA LEU A 5 -31.22 -39.79 15.72
C LEU A 5 -30.96 -38.63 14.73
N CYS A 6 -30.59 -37.47 15.26
CA CYS A 6 -29.96 -36.43 14.45
C CYS A 6 -28.53 -36.85 14.14
N LEU A 7 -28.27 -37.31 12.91
CA LEU A 7 -26.92 -37.40 12.36
C LEU A 7 -26.45 -35.96 12.07
N ALA A 8 -25.58 -35.44 12.91
CA ALA A 8 -24.80 -34.24 12.57
C ALA A 8 -23.78 -34.64 11.48
N ALA A 9 -24.01 -34.24 10.26
CA ALA A 9 -23.02 -34.33 9.20
C ALA A 9 -21.83 -33.47 9.57
N LEU A 10 -20.73 -34.07 9.99
CA LEU A 10 -19.42 -33.45 10.07
C LEU A 10 -19.01 -33.12 8.63
N LEU A 11 -19.18 -31.88 8.25
CA LEU A 11 -18.55 -31.33 7.04
C LEU A 11 -17.03 -31.50 7.22
N PRO A 12 -16.31 -32.10 6.24
CA PRO A 12 -14.87 -32.17 6.31
C PRO A 12 -14.33 -30.75 6.38
N ALA A 13 -13.49 -30.45 7.37
CA ALA A 13 -12.70 -29.24 7.40
C ALA A 13 -11.93 -29.21 6.08
N ALA A 14 -12.23 -28.22 5.24
CA ALA A 14 -11.46 -27.97 4.04
C ALA A 14 -10.03 -27.69 4.50
N HIS A 15 -9.13 -28.62 4.28
CA HIS A 15 -7.70 -28.38 4.41
C HIS A 15 -7.41 -27.27 3.41
N ALA A 16 -7.04 -26.08 3.90
CA ALA A 16 -6.51 -25.03 3.03
C ALA A 16 -5.30 -25.65 2.33
N GLY A 17 -5.42 -25.92 1.02
CA GLY A 17 -4.31 -26.45 0.23
C GLY A 17 -3.16 -25.46 0.24
N GLU A 18 -1.93 -25.92 0.04
CA GLU A 18 -0.77 -25.04 -0.10
C GLU A 18 -1.01 -24.01 -1.21
N LEU A 19 -0.53 -22.78 -1.00
CA LEU A 19 -0.44 -21.76 -2.04
C LEU A 19 0.57 -22.24 -3.10
N ASP A 20 0.13 -22.33 -4.35
CA ASP A 20 1.05 -22.48 -5.47
C ASP A 20 1.89 -21.21 -5.64
N MET A 21 3.16 -21.29 -5.29
CA MET A 21 4.08 -20.14 -5.34
C MET A 21 4.30 -19.62 -6.77
N SER A 22 3.98 -20.39 -7.80
CA SER A 22 4.14 -19.96 -9.21
C SER A 22 3.15 -18.88 -9.62
N ILE A 23 2.01 -18.75 -8.92
CA ILE A 23 0.99 -17.74 -9.26
C ILE A 23 1.31 -16.34 -8.74
N LEU A 24 2.29 -16.19 -7.83
CA LEU A 24 2.59 -14.89 -7.21
C LEU A 24 3.09 -13.82 -8.21
N GLY A 25 3.66 -14.25 -9.32
CA GLY A 25 4.11 -13.36 -10.40
C GLY A 25 3.09 -13.21 -11.54
N GLN A 26 1.87 -13.75 -11.38
CA GLN A 26 0.84 -13.72 -12.42
C GLN A 26 -0.29 -12.76 -12.04
N PRO A 27 -0.93 -12.09 -13.01
CA PRO A 27 -2.11 -11.27 -12.73
C PRO A 27 -3.19 -12.08 -12.00
N PRO A 28 -3.79 -11.53 -10.93
CA PRO A 28 -4.72 -12.25 -10.08
C PRO A 28 -6.03 -12.58 -10.82
N THR A 29 -6.46 -13.86 -10.72
CA THR A 29 -7.71 -14.36 -11.31
C THR A 29 -8.54 -15.16 -10.31
N THR A 30 -8.10 -16.36 -9.89
CA THR A 30 -8.79 -17.21 -8.92
C THR A 30 -8.26 -17.05 -7.49
N ALA A 31 -7.17 -16.32 -7.33
CA ALA A 31 -6.53 -15.99 -6.06
C ALA A 31 -6.13 -14.51 -6.03
N TRP A 32 -5.89 -14.00 -4.83
CA TRP A 32 -5.25 -12.70 -4.56
C TRP A 32 -4.16 -12.93 -3.52
N PRO A 33 -2.98 -13.47 -3.92
CA PRO A 33 -2.05 -14.09 -2.98
C PRO A 33 -1.04 -13.12 -2.34
N THR A 34 -1.00 -11.85 -2.79
CA THR A 34 -0.12 -10.81 -2.24
C THR A 34 -0.91 -9.55 -1.92
N PHE A 35 -0.29 -8.58 -1.24
CA PHE A 35 -0.90 -7.27 -0.98
C PHE A 35 -1.43 -6.58 -2.25
N ASN A 36 -0.72 -6.73 -3.39
CA ASN A 36 -1.11 -6.13 -4.67
C ASN A 36 -1.80 -7.09 -5.64
N GLY A 37 -1.96 -8.35 -5.27
CA GLY A 37 -2.45 -9.44 -6.13
C GLY A 37 -1.31 -10.21 -6.77
N ASP A 38 -0.31 -9.52 -7.30
CA ASP A 38 0.94 -10.05 -7.83
C ASP A 38 2.15 -9.22 -7.37
N TYR A 39 3.29 -9.37 -8.03
CA TYR A 39 4.52 -8.65 -7.71
C TYR A 39 4.66 -7.29 -8.38
N SER A 40 3.80 -6.95 -9.37
CA SER A 40 3.94 -5.73 -10.18
C SER A 40 3.53 -4.45 -9.47
N GLY A 41 2.58 -4.55 -8.52
CA GLY A 41 1.97 -3.36 -7.91
C GLY A 41 0.87 -2.73 -8.76
N GLU A 42 0.55 -3.27 -9.94
CA GLU A 42 -0.46 -2.71 -10.85
C GLU A 42 -1.86 -2.72 -10.25
N ARG A 43 -2.15 -3.66 -9.35
CA ARG A 43 -3.50 -3.86 -8.81
C ARG A 43 -4.55 -3.90 -9.93
N PHE A 44 -4.21 -4.69 -10.94
CA PHE A 44 -5.01 -4.92 -12.13
C PHE A 44 -5.44 -6.38 -12.21
N SER A 45 -6.69 -6.63 -12.56
CA SER A 45 -7.21 -7.98 -12.82
C SER A 45 -7.66 -8.13 -14.26
N THR A 46 -7.29 -9.25 -14.87
CA THR A 46 -7.70 -9.61 -16.24
C THR A 46 -9.17 -10.06 -16.35
N LEU A 47 -9.88 -10.13 -15.23
CA LEU A 47 -11.27 -10.56 -15.18
C LEU A 47 -12.21 -9.54 -15.83
N THR A 48 -13.20 -10.05 -16.59
CA THR A 48 -14.15 -9.26 -17.39
C THR A 48 -15.62 -9.59 -17.16
N GLN A 49 -15.93 -10.57 -16.30
CA GLN A 49 -17.33 -10.94 -16.05
C GLN A 49 -18.11 -9.76 -15.45
N ILE A 50 -17.49 -9.03 -14.50
CA ILE A 50 -17.98 -7.73 -14.06
C ILE A 50 -17.34 -6.67 -14.97
N ASN A 51 -18.17 -5.90 -15.68
CA ASN A 51 -17.72 -4.94 -16.68
C ASN A 51 -18.64 -3.71 -16.74
N GLU A 52 -18.29 -2.75 -17.57
CA GLU A 52 -19.00 -1.48 -17.70
C GLU A 52 -20.50 -1.64 -17.99
N SER A 53 -20.92 -2.68 -18.72
CA SER A 53 -22.32 -2.88 -19.11
C SER A 53 -23.21 -3.47 -18.01
N ASN A 54 -22.61 -4.12 -17.00
CA ASN A 54 -23.35 -4.87 -15.98
C ASN A 54 -23.02 -4.52 -14.54
N VAL A 55 -22.01 -3.69 -14.29
CA VAL A 55 -21.58 -3.32 -12.94
C VAL A 55 -22.70 -2.72 -12.09
N ALA A 56 -23.68 -2.06 -12.72
CA ALA A 56 -24.86 -1.53 -12.04
C ALA A 56 -25.74 -2.63 -11.38
N SER A 57 -25.54 -3.91 -11.78
CA SER A 57 -26.24 -5.07 -11.23
C SER A 57 -25.47 -5.77 -10.10
N LEU A 58 -24.38 -5.18 -9.59
CA LEU A 58 -23.68 -5.71 -8.44
C LEU A 58 -24.58 -5.73 -7.20
N GLN A 59 -24.57 -6.87 -6.52
CA GLN A 59 -25.34 -7.10 -5.30
C GLN A 59 -24.43 -7.57 -4.16
N LEU A 60 -24.67 -7.04 -2.96
CA LEU A 60 -24.05 -7.54 -1.75
C LEU A 60 -24.50 -8.98 -1.50
N GLN A 61 -23.55 -9.88 -1.32
CA GLN A 61 -23.81 -11.28 -1.00
C GLN A 61 -23.65 -11.55 0.49
N TRP A 62 -22.57 -11.02 1.07
CA TRP A 62 -22.32 -11.10 2.50
C TRP A 62 -21.48 -9.92 2.99
N SER A 63 -21.55 -9.70 4.29
CA SER A 63 -20.64 -8.80 5.00
C SER A 63 -20.14 -9.48 6.25
N TYR A 64 -18.87 -9.21 6.61
CA TYR A 64 -18.27 -9.67 7.85
C TYR A 64 -17.82 -8.46 8.68
N ARG A 65 -18.45 -8.26 9.83
CA ARG A 65 -18.10 -7.19 10.77
C ARG A 65 -17.23 -7.75 11.89
N ILE A 66 -16.15 -7.04 12.22
CA ILE A 66 -15.32 -7.38 13.38
C ILE A 66 -16.07 -7.00 14.66
N THR A 67 -16.44 -8.00 15.46
CA THR A 67 -17.17 -7.81 16.73
C THR A 67 -16.40 -8.27 17.95
N GLU A 68 -15.27 -8.98 17.75
CA GLU A 68 -14.57 -9.74 18.80
C GLU A 68 -13.38 -9.01 19.42
N VAL A 69 -13.01 -7.84 18.91
CA VAL A 69 -11.98 -7.02 19.56
C VAL A 69 -12.60 -6.51 20.83
N GLY A 70 -12.10 -6.99 21.97
CA GLY A 70 -12.62 -6.68 23.28
C GLY A 70 -12.85 -5.19 23.40
N ALA A 71 -14.13 -4.81 23.56
CA ALA A 71 -14.56 -3.45 23.77
C ALA A 71 -14.04 -2.99 25.14
N GLN A 72 -12.74 -2.68 25.21
CA GLN A 72 -12.28 -1.78 26.25
C GLN A 72 -13.01 -0.46 26.01
N ARG A 73 -13.82 -0.05 26.97
CA ARG A 73 -14.60 1.17 26.93
C ARG A 73 -13.68 2.34 26.55
N GLY A 74 -13.86 2.89 25.33
CA GLY A 74 -13.02 3.96 24.80
C GLY A 74 -11.93 3.52 23.79
N ALA A 75 -11.78 2.22 23.48
CA ALA A 75 -10.92 1.80 22.38
C ALA A 75 -11.49 2.30 21.04
N PRO A 76 -10.65 2.82 20.12
CA PRO A 76 -11.12 3.22 18.81
C PRO A 76 -11.69 2.00 18.06
N VAL A 77 -12.76 2.23 17.29
CA VAL A 77 -13.34 1.19 16.42
C VAL A 77 -12.24 0.67 15.50
N PRO A 78 -12.03 -0.65 15.42
CA PRO A 78 -11.00 -1.22 14.56
C PRO A 78 -11.28 -0.86 13.09
N VAL A 79 -10.23 -0.52 12.35
CA VAL A 79 -10.33 -0.22 10.92
C VAL A 79 -9.51 -1.24 10.14
N ILE A 80 -10.14 -1.90 9.18
CA ILE A 80 -9.48 -2.88 8.30
C ILE A 80 -8.67 -2.13 7.24
N LYS A 81 -7.40 -1.82 7.53
CA LYS A 81 -6.46 -1.21 6.57
C LYS A 81 -5.76 -2.25 5.70
N SER A 82 -5.90 -3.53 6.03
CA SER A 82 -5.26 -4.63 5.32
C SER A 82 -5.94 -4.91 3.98
N THR A 83 -5.15 -5.17 2.93
CA THR A 83 -5.66 -5.86 1.75
C THR A 83 -5.84 -7.33 2.10
N PRO A 84 -7.04 -7.91 1.94
CA PRO A 84 -7.23 -9.35 2.18
C PRO A 84 -6.43 -10.17 1.18
N LEU A 85 -5.79 -11.26 1.64
CA LEU A 85 -5.31 -12.32 0.76
C LEU A 85 -6.48 -13.27 0.48
N LEU A 86 -6.61 -13.72 -0.76
CA LEU A 86 -7.49 -14.84 -1.11
C LEU A 86 -6.65 -16.00 -1.62
N VAL A 87 -6.71 -17.13 -0.92
CA VAL A 87 -6.04 -18.37 -1.31
C VAL A 87 -6.97 -19.54 -1.02
N ASN A 88 -7.19 -20.39 -2.02
CA ASN A 88 -7.99 -21.61 -1.92
C ASN A 88 -9.38 -21.42 -1.26
N GLY A 89 -10.06 -20.31 -1.63
CA GLY A 89 -11.40 -20.02 -1.12
C GLY A 89 -11.45 -19.44 0.30
N THR A 90 -10.30 -19.15 0.91
CA THR A 90 -10.21 -18.50 2.22
C THR A 90 -9.67 -17.07 2.07
N LEU A 91 -10.37 -16.11 2.67
CA LEU A 91 -9.92 -14.74 2.82
C LEU A 91 -9.20 -14.57 4.16
N TYR A 92 -7.96 -14.08 4.11
CA TYR A 92 -7.16 -13.73 5.28
C TYR A 92 -6.97 -12.22 5.34
N PHE A 93 -7.28 -11.60 6.46
CA PHE A 93 -7.09 -10.17 6.66
C PHE A 93 -6.74 -9.84 8.10
N THR A 94 -6.32 -8.62 8.35
CA THR A 94 -5.79 -8.20 9.65
C THR A 94 -6.36 -6.85 10.09
N ILE A 95 -6.34 -6.66 11.39
CA ILE A 95 -6.24 -5.38 12.07
C ILE A 95 -5.01 -5.44 12.99
N PRO A 96 -4.55 -4.35 13.62
CA PRO A 96 -3.51 -4.45 14.64
C PRO A 96 -3.82 -5.57 15.64
N ASN A 97 -2.81 -6.39 15.92
CA ASN A 97 -2.88 -7.52 16.85
C ASN A 97 -3.76 -8.73 16.45
N ASN A 98 -4.45 -8.70 15.31
CA ASN A 98 -5.37 -9.79 15.00
C ASN A 98 -5.30 -10.23 13.54
N ILE A 99 -5.44 -11.55 13.33
CA ILE A 99 -5.65 -12.18 12.02
C ILE A 99 -7.04 -12.80 12.02
N TYR A 100 -7.73 -12.69 10.89
CA TYR A 100 -9.01 -13.33 10.62
C TYR A 100 -8.92 -14.17 9.35
N ALA A 101 -9.48 -15.38 9.40
CA ALA A 101 -9.71 -16.22 8.24
C ALA A 101 -11.22 -16.44 8.10
N VAL A 102 -11.75 -16.11 6.92
CA VAL A 102 -13.17 -16.27 6.60
C VAL A 102 -13.34 -17.03 5.28
N ASP A 103 -14.40 -17.82 5.18
CA ASP A 103 -14.80 -18.46 3.94
C ASP A 103 -15.21 -17.38 2.91
N ALA A 104 -14.60 -17.40 1.74
CA ALA A 104 -14.79 -16.36 0.72
C ALA A 104 -16.18 -16.40 0.05
N ARG A 105 -16.94 -17.52 0.15
CA ARG A 105 -18.29 -17.66 -0.39
C ARG A 105 -19.35 -17.10 0.55
N THR A 106 -19.13 -17.26 1.86
CA THR A 106 -20.18 -17.05 2.88
C THR A 106 -19.88 -15.93 3.85
N GLY A 107 -18.62 -15.50 3.94
CA GLY A 107 -18.14 -14.59 4.98
C GLY A 107 -18.11 -15.22 6.38
N THR A 108 -18.28 -16.54 6.48
CA THR A 108 -18.25 -17.24 7.78
C THR A 108 -16.83 -17.30 8.31
N LYS A 109 -16.63 -16.92 9.57
CA LYS A 109 -15.32 -17.02 10.23
C LYS A 109 -14.92 -18.49 10.36
N LEU A 110 -13.71 -18.81 9.92
CA LEU A 110 -13.09 -20.12 10.02
C LEU A 110 -12.24 -20.20 11.29
N TRP A 111 -11.37 -19.22 11.49
CA TRP A 111 -10.55 -19.10 12.69
C TRP A 111 -10.09 -17.64 12.88
N GLY A 112 -9.49 -17.34 14.02
CA GLY A 112 -8.83 -16.07 14.33
C GLY A 112 -7.61 -16.30 15.20
N TYR A 113 -6.63 -15.40 15.09
CA TYR A 113 -5.44 -15.35 15.92
C TYR A 113 -5.33 -13.98 16.56
N SER A 114 -4.93 -13.91 17.84
CA SER A 114 -4.72 -12.64 18.54
C SER A 114 -3.32 -12.62 19.14
N TRP A 115 -2.59 -11.55 18.85
CA TRP A 115 -1.30 -11.24 19.43
C TRP A 115 -1.49 -10.34 20.66
N VAL A 116 -0.76 -10.61 21.72
CA VAL A 116 -0.68 -9.73 22.89
C VAL A 116 0.64 -8.97 22.80
N ASP A 117 0.55 -7.72 22.32
CA ASP A 117 1.72 -6.88 22.18
C ASP A 117 2.31 -6.44 23.53
N GLN A 118 3.59 -6.11 23.53
CA GLN A 118 4.34 -5.61 24.70
C GLN A 118 4.70 -4.13 24.56
N GLY A 119 3.92 -3.38 23.77
CA GLY A 119 4.14 -1.99 23.40
C GLY A 119 4.08 -1.79 21.89
N GLY A 120 4.72 -0.73 21.38
CA GLY A 120 4.68 -0.36 19.96
C GLY A 120 3.53 0.56 19.60
N HIS A 121 3.32 0.80 18.30
CA HIS A 121 2.36 1.76 17.80
C HIS A 121 1.23 1.09 17.02
N LEU A 122 -0.01 1.28 17.46
CA LEU A 122 -1.22 0.74 16.81
C LEU A 122 -1.69 1.59 15.62
N VAL A 123 -0.77 2.08 14.79
CA VAL A 123 -1.09 2.96 13.64
C VAL A 123 -1.91 2.21 12.58
N GLY A 124 -1.67 0.92 12.39
CA GLY A 124 -2.37 0.06 11.44
C GLY A 124 -1.58 -1.19 11.13
N ASN A 125 -2.23 -2.14 10.47
CA ASN A 125 -1.61 -3.32 9.87
C ASN A 125 -2.14 -3.43 8.44
N ARG A 126 -1.25 -3.58 7.44
CA ARG A 126 -1.62 -3.55 6.02
C ARG A 126 -1.89 -4.91 5.43
N GLY A 127 -1.65 -5.99 6.18
CA GLY A 127 -2.00 -7.34 5.75
C GLY A 127 -0.94 -8.38 6.08
N LEU A 128 -1.02 -9.47 5.35
CA LEU A 128 -0.25 -10.69 5.54
C LEU A 128 0.64 -10.96 4.33
N GLY A 129 1.73 -11.69 4.57
CA GLY A 129 2.41 -12.47 3.53
C GLY A 129 2.03 -13.93 3.63
N MET A 130 2.13 -14.69 2.53
CA MET A 130 1.89 -16.13 2.54
C MET A 130 2.99 -16.89 1.78
N TYR A 131 3.49 -17.97 2.39
CA TYR A 131 4.41 -18.92 1.79
C TYR A 131 3.84 -20.32 1.96
N ARG A 132 3.47 -21.00 0.87
CA ARG A 132 2.82 -22.30 0.92
C ARG A 132 1.56 -22.28 1.83
N ASN A 133 1.61 -22.91 3.00
CA ASN A 133 0.53 -22.93 3.99
C ASN A 133 0.82 -22.06 5.24
N TRP A 134 1.80 -21.17 5.17
CA TRP A 134 2.22 -20.31 6.28
C TRP A 134 1.88 -18.87 6.02
N LEU A 135 1.26 -18.21 6.99
CA LEU A 135 0.99 -16.77 6.99
C LEU A 135 1.99 -16.05 7.88
N TYR A 136 2.45 -14.90 7.44
CA TYR A 136 3.33 -14.01 8.20
C TYR A 136 2.57 -12.75 8.56
N PHE A 137 2.51 -12.49 9.85
CA PHE A 137 1.81 -11.37 10.47
C PHE A 137 2.81 -10.50 11.23
N LEU A 138 2.56 -9.20 11.29
CA LEU A 138 3.41 -8.25 12.02
C LEU A 138 2.67 -7.71 13.23
N GLY A 139 3.24 -7.93 14.41
CA GLY A 139 2.86 -7.25 15.63
C GLY A 139 3.29 -5.78 15.62
N PRO A 140 2.58 -4.86 16.30
CA PRO A 140 2.95 -3.45 16.37
C PRO A 140 4.24 -3.20 17.17
N ASP A 141 4.74 -4.22 17.84
CA ASP A 141 5.94 -4.29 18.68
C ASP A 141 7.13 -4.99 17.99
N ASP A 142 7.14 -4.96 16.63
CA ASP A 142 8.20 -5.50 15.76
C ASP A 142 8.41 -7.01 15.81
N TRP A 143 7.38 -7.76 16.17
CA TRP A 143 7.40 -9.21 16.03
C TRP A 143 6.86 -9.64 14.67
N VAL A 144 7.60 -10.51 13.99
CA VAL A 144 7.07 -11.34 12.90
C VAL A 144 6.57 -12.64 13.50
N ILE A 145 5.31 -12.94 13.23
CA ILE A 145 4.63 -14.15 13.72
C ILE A 145 4.24 -14.99 12.52
N CYS A 146 4.69 -16.24 12.49
CA CYS A 146 4.33 -17.22 11.48
C CYS A 146 3.23 -18.14 12.03
N VAL A 147 2.10 -18.23 11.32
CA VAL A 147 0.98 -19.10 11.69
C VAL A 147 0.59 -20.03 10.55
N ASP A 148 0.03 -21.18 10.88
CA ASP A 148 -0.55 -22.13 9.93
C ASP A 148 -1.84 -21.54 9.32
N ALA A 149 -1.94 -21.49 8.00
CA ALA A 149 -3.05 -20.87 7.28
C ALA A 149 -4.38 -21.63 7.45
N GLY A 150 -4.33 -22.95 7.70
CA GLY A 150 -5.53 -23.75 7.91
C GLY A 150 -6.11 -23.64 9.33
N THR A 151 -5.27 -23.39 10.32
CA THR A 151 -5.66 -23.49 11.73
C THR A 151 -5.42 -22.25 12.57
N GLY A 152 -4.61 -21.29 12.08
CA GLY A 152 -4.18 -20.12 12.85
C GLY A 152 -3.20 -20.44 13.98
N LYS A 153 -2.68 -21.67 14.08
CA LYS A 153 -1.69 -22.03 15.10
C LYS A 153 -0.34 -21.41 14.80
N GLU A 154 0.26 -20.79 15.81
CA GLU A 154 1.61 -20.25 15.74
C GLU A 154 2.65 -21.35 15.51
N ARG A 155 3.56 -21.11 14.54
CA ARG A 155 4.70 -21.98 14.24
C ARG A 155 5.98 -21.44 14.85
N TRP A 156 6.27 -20.16 14.56
CA TRP A 156 7.41 -19.45 15.10
C TRP A 156 7.15 -17.95 15.15
N ARG A 157 7.96 -17.25 15.91
CA ARG A 157 7.99 -15.78 15.96
C ARG A 157 9.41 -15.27 16.10
N LYS A 158 9.66 -14.08 15.54
CA LYS A 158 10.98 -13.42 15.57
C LYS A 158 10.80 -11.94 15.83
N GLN A 159 11.53 -11.39 16.81
CA GLN A 159 11.58 -9.96 17.01
C GLN A 159 12.62 -9.33 16.08
N LEU A 160 12.26 -8.29 15.33
CA LEU A 160 13.10 -7.61 14.35
C LEU A 160 13.86 -6.43 14.96
N ALA A 161 13.22 -5.71 15.87
CA ALA A 161 13.74 -4.54 16.54
C ALA A 161 13.17 -4.41 17.95
N ASP A 162 13.79 -3.56 18.76
CA ASP A 162 13.32 -3.29 20.12
C ASP A 162 12.29 -2.14 20.10
N ALA A 163 11.02 -2.46 20.37
CA ALA A 163 9.93 -1.49 20.43
C ALA A 163 10.18 -0.40 21.50
N ARG A 164 11.02 -0.65 22.51
CA ARG A 164 11.40 0.36 23.52
C ARG A 164 12.25 1.49 22.90
N LEU A 165 12.90 1.23 21.77
CA LEU A 165 13.61 2.22 20.97
C LEU A 165 12.68 2.92 19.97
N GLN A 166 11.35 2.72 20.11
CA GLN A 166 10.32 3.32 19.26
C GLN A 166 10.26 2.79 17.82
N TYR A 167 10.88 1.64 17.56
CA TYR A 167 10.65 0.92 16.32
C TYR A 167 9.22 0.40 16.26
N PHE A 168 8.63 0.40 15.07
CA PHE A 168 7.37 -0.27 14.79
C PHE A 168 7.26 -0.63 13.32
N THR A 169 6.39 -1.57 13.01
CA THR A 169 6.12 -1.99 11.63
C THR A 169 4.63 -2.02 11.34
N THR A 170 4.25 -1.58 10.14
CA THR A 170 2.87 -1.53 9.66
C THR A 170 2.71 -2.13 8.27
N THR A 171 3.80 -2.57 7.65
CA THR A 171 3.82 -3.12 6.30
C THR A 171 3.07 -4.45 6.20
N ALA A 172 2.66 -4.87 5.01
CA ALA A 172 2.33 -6.26 4.73
C ALA A 172 3.63 -6.97 4.32
N PRO A 173 4.01 -8.10 4.93
CA PRO A 173 5.17 -8.87 4.49
C PRO A 173 5.06 -9.27 3.02
N LEU A 174 6.12 -9.06 2.25
CA LEU A 174 6.19 -9.47 0.85
C LEU A 174 7.00 -10.76 0.74
N VAL A 175 6.33 -11.84 0.31
CA VAL A 175 6.97 -13.15 0.16
C VAL A 175 7.41 -13.35 -1.28
N ILE A 176 8.70 -13.62 -1.49
CA ILE A 176 9.30 -13.85 -2.81
C ILE A 176 10.27 -15.02 -2.71
N LYS A 177 10.04 -16.10 -3.48
CA LYS A 177 10.87 -17.31 -3.41
C LYS A 177 10.98 -17.80 -1.95
N ASN A 178 12.19 -17.86 -1.41
CA ASN A 178 12.51 -18.25 -0.03
C ASN A 178 12.83 -17.04 0.87
N HIS A 179 12.23 -15.89 0.61
CA HIS A 179 12.41 -14.66 1.38
C HIS A 179 11.07 -14.11 1.87
N VAL A 180 11.00 -13.76 3.14
CA VAL A 180 9.93 -12.94 3.72
C VAL A 180 10.50 -11.55 3.97
N LEU A 181 10.09 -10.58 3.17
CA LEU A 181 10.59 -9.20 3.24
C LEU A 181 9.71 -8.38 4.17
N VAL A 182 10.34 -7.70 5.12
CA VAL A 182 9.67 -6.86 6.11
C VAL A 182 10.36 -5.51 6.21
N GLY A 183 9.58 -4.46 6.02
CA GLY A 183 10.04 -3.09 6.24
C GLY A 183 9.75 -2.61 7.65
N VAL A 184 10.71 -1.92 8.27
CA VAL A 184 10.65 -1.41 9.64
C VAL A 184 11.05 0.06 9.68
N GLY A 185 10.40 0.81 10.53
CA GLY A 185 10.70 2.22 10.77
C GLY A 185 10.27 2.65 12.17
N GLY A 186 10.38 3.91 12.46
CA GLY A 186 10.00 4.50 13.74
C GLY A 186 9.52 5.92 13.61
N ASP A 187 9.11 6.30 12.39
CA ASP A 187 8.63 7.62 12.05
C ASP A 187 9.56 8.73 12.60
N ALA A 188 9.07 9.61 13.45
CA ALA A 188 9.81 10.74 13.99
C ALA A 188 10.69 10.43 15.22
N MET A 189 11.08 9.16 15.42
CA MET A 189 11.75 8.73 16.65
C MET A 189 13.27 8.71 16.57
N ASP A 190 13.86 9.41 15.59
CA ASP A 190 15.32 9.54 15.40
C ASP A 190 16.04 8.19 15.31
N ILE A 191 15.44 7.21 14.64
CA ILE A 191 16.01 5.89 14.41
C ILE A 191 16.16 5.61 12.91
N ARG A 192 17.06 4.69 12.57
CA ARG A 192 17.25 4.25 11.18
C ARG A 192 16.14 3.30 10.78
N GLY A 193 15.47 3.57 9.67
CA GLY A 193 14.64 2.57 9.01
C GLY A 193 15.49 1.45 8.38
N PHE A 194 14.88 0.29 8.17
CA PHE A 194 15.53 -0.83 7.47
C PHE A 194 14.55 -1.75 6.77
N LEU A 195 15.07 -2.48 5.79
CA LEU A 195 14.41 -3.61 5.16
C LEU A 195 15.15 -4.89 5.53
N VAL A 196 14.43 -5.96 5.88
CA VAL A 196 15.00 -7.24 6.24
C VAL A 196 14.37 -8.37 5.45
N ALA A 197 15.18 -9.35 5.03
CA ALA A 197 14.71 -10.63 4.49
C ALA A 197 14.90 -11.73 5.54
N LEU A 198 13.85 -12.51 5.73
CA LEU A 198 13.84 -13.65 6.62
C LEU A 198 13.66 -14.94 5.83
N ASP A 199 14.24 -16.00 6.34
CA ASP A 199 13.94 -17.35 5.89
C ASP A 199 12.50 -17.73 6.28
N PRO A 200 11.64 -18.18 5.36
CA PRO A 200 10.24 -18.46 5.64
C PRO A 200 10.03 -19.63 6.61
N ASP A 201 10.94 -20.59 6.67
CA ASP A 201 10.78 -21.76 7.49
C ASP A 201 11.25 -21.56 8.94
N SER A 202 12.33 -20.80 9.14
CA SER A 202 12.98 -20.61 10.44
C SER A 202 12.79 -19.21 11.04
N GLY A 203 12.48 -18.19 10.23
CA GLY A 203 12.47 -16.78 10.65
C GLY A 203 13.87 -16.18 10.82
N GLU A 204 14.93 -16.90 10.44
CA GLU A 204 16.30 -16.38 10.55
C GLU A 204 16.56 -15.29 9.51
N VAL A 205 17.33 -14.26 9.92
CA VAL A 205 17.69 -13.14 9.06
C VAL A 205 18.67 -13.59 7.99
N GLN A 206 18.28 -13.46 6.73
CA GLN A 206 19.14 -13.74 5.57
C GLN A 206 19.99 -12.54 5.21
N TRP A 207 19.40 -11.34 5.21
CA TRP A 207 20.10 -10.07 5.06
C TRP A 207 19.26 -8.92 5.65
N LYS A 208 19.94 -7.78 5.93
CA LYS A 208 19.34 -6.52 6.36
C LYS A 208 19.98 -5.36 5.61
N TRP A 209 19.14 -4.46 5.07
CA TRP A 209 19.58 -3.21 4.44
C TRP A 209 19.06 -2.02 5.26
N TRP A 210 19.94 -1.09 5.59
CA TRP A 210 19.60 0.12 6.31
C TRP A 210 19.30 1.27 5.35
N SER A 211 18.21 2.02 5.58
CA SER A 211 17.76 3.11 4.71
C SER A 211 18.61 4.39 4.81
N THR A 212 19.49 4.49 5.82
CA THR A 212 20.48 5.56 5.92
C THR A 212 21.86 4.95 6.12
N PRO A 213 22.94 5.57 5.59
CA PRO A 213 24.26 4.96 5.57
C PRO A 213 24.94 4.93 6.96
N GLY A 214 25.74 3.89 7.18
CA GLY A 214 26.70 3.81 8.27
C GLY A 214 28.06 4.39 7.90
N ALA A 215 29.04 4.25 8.82
CA ALA A 215 30.40 4.70 8.59
C ALA A 215 31.06 4.00 7.39
N GLY A 216 31.53 4.78 6.41
CA GLY A 216 32.18 4.28 5.21
C GLY A 216 31.22 3.72 4.13
N GLU A 217 29.92 3.78 4.33
CA GLU A 217 28.93 3.35 3.34
C GLU A 217 28.64 4.46 2.33
N PRO A 218 28.35 4.11 1.05
CA PRO A 218 27.91 5.06 0.04
C PRO A 218 26.66 5.84 0.50
N GLY A 219 26.58 7.14 0.14
CA GLY A 219 25.49 8.03 0.54
C GLY A 219 25.82 8.84 1.82
N LEU A 220 26.84 8.44 2.60
CA LEU A 220 27.21 9.16 3.82
C LEU A 220 27.67 10.62 3.53
N GLU A 221 28.22 10.86 2.37
CA GLU A 221 28.61 12.19 1.88
C GLU A 221 27.44 13.17 1.76
N THR A 222 26.21 12.68 1.77
CA THR A 222 24.97 13.48 1.75
C THR A 222 24.45 13.82 3.14
N TRP A 223 25.17 13.44 4.19
CA TRP A 223 24.89 13.69 5.58
C TRP A 223 26.03 14.49 6.22
N PRO A 224 25.74 15.36 7.20
CA PRO A 224 26.82 16.13 7.86
C PRO A 224 27.75 15.29 8.73
N SER A 225 27.27 14.13 9.19
CA SER A 225 28.06 13.20 10.03
C SER A 225 27.44 11.81 10.04
N VAL A 226 28.21 10.80 10.45
CA VAL A 226 27.72 9.45 10.73
C VAL A 226 26.61 9.48 11.80
N GLY A 227 26.77 10.29 12.85
CA GLY A 227 25.78 10.42 13.92
C GLY A 227 24.42 10.90 13.38
N ALA A 228 24.40 11.89 12.49
CA ALA A 228 23.17 12.36 11.87
C ALA A 228 22.51 11.26 11.01
N ALA A 229 23.29 10.51 10.25
CA ALA A 229 22.78 9.41 9.42
C ALA A 229 22.24 8.24 10.27
N LEU A 230 22.88 7.90 11.38
CA LEU A 230 22.43 6.81 12.29
C LEU A 230 21.11 7.12 13.00
N HIS A 231 20.69 8.39 13.03
CA HIS A 231 19.40 8.84 13.58
C HIS A 231 18.49 9.42 12.49
N GLY A 232 18.79 9.10 11.23
CA GLY A 232 18.29 9.82 10.06
C GLY A 232 16.92 9.41 9.54
N GLY A 233 16.20 8.47 10.14
CA GLY A 233 14.86 8.06 9.68
C GLY A 233 14.87 7.10 8.50
N GLY A 234 14.05 7.36 7.50
CA GLY A 234 13.94 6.54 6.28
C GLY A 234 13.14 5.25 6.47
N GLY A 235 12.05 5.27 7.23
CA GLY A 235 11.20 4.10 7.48
C GLY A 235 10.72 3.44 6.18
N THR A 236 10.70 2.11 6.14
CA THR A 236 10.31 1.29 4.96
C THR A 236 8.92 0.67 5.15
N TRP A 237 7.98 1.45 5.62
CA TRP A 237 6.71 1.04 6.22
C TRP A 237 5.60 0.63 5.24
N GLN A 238 5.82 0.75 3.93
CA GLN A 238 4.93 0.22 2.88
C GLN A 238 5.53 -1.03 2.24
N PRO A 239 4.72 -1.94 1.65
CA PRO A 239 5.27 -3.05 0.88
C PRO A 239 5.94 -2.56 -0.42
N GLY A 240 6.88 -3.34 -0.92
CA GLY A 240 7.52 -3.11 -2.22
C GLY A 240 6.94 -3.96 -3.34
N THR A 241 7.65 -3.96 -4.47
CA THR A 241 7.34 -4.75 -5.67
C THR A 241 8.59 -5.51 -6.15
N TYR A 242 8.43 -6.47 -7.08
CA TYR A 242 9.52 -7.34 -7.50
C TYR A 242 9.50 -7.63 -8.98
N ASP A 243 10.66 -7.49 -9.64
CA ASP A 243 10.90 -7.93 -11.01
C ASP A 243 11.70 -9.23 -11.01
N ALA A 244 11.07 -10.32 -11.45
CA ALA A 244 11.69 -11.64 -11.47
C ALA A 244 12.82 -11.77 -12.50
N ASP A 245 12.75 -11.06 -13.63
CA ASP A 245 13.76 -11.09 -14.68
C ASP A 245 15.05 -10.40 -14.24
N LEU A 246 14.92 -9.31 -13.47
CA LEU A 246 16.05 -8.53 -12.96
C LEU A 246 16.52 -9.01 -11.60
N ASN A 247 15.73 -9.82 -10.91
CA ASN A 247 15.91 -10.22 -9.52
C ASN A 247 16.08 -9.02 -8.57
N LEU A 248 15.30 -7.96 -8.83
CA LEU A 248 15.30 -6.71 -8.05
C LEU A 248 13.97 -6.51 -7.35
N ILE A 249 14.04 -6.13 -6.08
CA ILE A 249 12.94 -5.58 -5.33
C ILE A 249 13.02 -4.05 -5.37
N TYR A 250 11.86 -3.39 -5.46
CA TYR A 250 11.75 -1.94 -5.45
C TYR A 250 10.97 -1.53 -4.22
N TRP A 251 11.55 -0.62 -3.43
CA TRP A 251 10.99 -0.24 -2.15
C TRP A 251 11.07 1.26 -1.94
N GLY A 252 10.02 1.84 -1.34
CA GLY A 252 10.01 3.24 -0.96
C GLY A 252 10.56 3.45 0.44
N THR A 253 11.24 4.57 0.67
CA THR A 253 11.74 4.98 1.98
C THR A 253 11.06 6.25 2.46
N GLY A 254 10.85 6.36 3.75
CA GLY A 254 10.20 7.48 4.41
C GLY A 254 11.08 8.70 4.57
N ASN A 255 10.53 9.69 5.25
CA ASN A 255 11.14 10.99 5.55
C ASN A 255 12.46 10.87 6.29
N ALA A 256 13.25 11.93 6.20
CA ALA A 256 14.44 12.10 7.03
C ALA A 256 14.06 12.61 8.43
N ASN A 257 14.85 12.25 9.44
CA ASN A 257 14.75 12.77 10.80
C ASN A 257 15.94 13.67 11.15
N PRO A 258 15.74 14.74 11.94
CA PRO A 258 14.47 15.31 12.40
C PRO A 258 13.59 15.82 11.22
N VAL A 259 12.25 15.73 11.34
CA VAL A 259 11.35 15.90 10.20
C VAL A 259 11.35 17.33 9.63
N PHE A 260 10.86 18.32 10.40
CA PHE A 260 10.76 19.71 9.98
C PHE A 260 12.01 20.54 10.29
N ALA A 261 12.73 20.18 11.36
CA ALA A 261 13.93 20.88 11.82
C ALA A 261 15.20 20.31 11.18
N SER A 262 15.49 20.74 9.96
CA SER A 262 16.55 20.15 9.13
C SER A 262 17.95 20.71 9.37
N GLN A 263 18.13 21.71 10.26
CA GLN A 263 19.39 22.41 10.46
C GLN A 263 20.55 21.51 10.90
N GLY A 264 20.24 20.39 11.57
CA GLY A 264 21.22 19.38 12.01
C GLY A 264 21.56 18.33 10.96
N ARG A 265 20.89 18.29 9.80
CA ARG A 265 21.05 17.26 8.76
C ARG A 265 21.20 17.80 7.34
N LYS A 266 22.00 18.84 7.17
CA LYS A 266 22.27 19.43 5.86
C LYS A 266 22.72 18.38 4.84
N GLY A 267 22.31 18.54 3.57
CA GLY A 267 22.60 17.63 2.47
C GLY A 267 21.33 16.91 1.98
N ALA A 268 21.44 16.06 0.97
CA ALA A 268 20.31 15.35 0.37
C ALA A 268 19.70 14.28 1.28
N ASN A 269 20.45 13.77 2.25
CA ASN A 269 20.05 12.76 3.23
C ASN A 269 19.67 11.39 2.60
N LEU A 270 20.56 10.86 1.75
CA LEU A 270 20.35 9.53 1.15
C LEU A 270 20.33 8.42 2.23
N TYR A 271 19.43 7.44 2.11
CA TYR A 271 18.46 7.16 1.06
C TYR A 271 17.03 7.41 1.56
N THR A 272 16.77 8.48 2.32
CA THR A 272 15.43 8.88 2.74
C THR A 272 14.63 9.43 1.57
N ALA A 273 13.30 9.39 1.66
CA ALA A 273 12.36 9.89 0.66
C ALA A 273 12.71 9.46 -0.78
N SER A 274 13.05 8.17 -0.96
CA SER A 274 13.61 7.60 -2.18
C SER A 274 12.89 6.32 -2.59
N ILE A 275 12.98 5.99 -3.88
CA ILE A 275 12.80 4.64 -4.38
C ILE A 275 14.18 3.98 -4.40
N VAL A 276 14.31 2.79 -3.84
CA VAL A 276 15.52 1.98 -3.88
C VAL A 276 15.26 0.67 -4.61
N ALA A 277 16.20 0.23 -5.43
CA ALA A 277 16.22 -1.09 -6.04
C ALA A 277 17.28 -1.94 -5.36
N LEU A 278 16.88 -3.04 -4.75
CA LEU A 278 17.81 -3.96 -4.07
C LEU A 278 17.78 -5.32 -4.74
N ASN A 279 18.94 -5.97 -4.81
CA ASN A 279 19.00 -7.37 -5.23
C ASN A 279 18.31 -8.26 -4.18
N LEU A 280 17.38 -9.09 -4.60
CA LEU A 280 16.56 -9.91 -3.71
C LEU A 280 17.38 -10.83 -2.80
N ASP A 281 18.41 -11.49 -3.36
CA ASP A 281 19.14 -12.54 -2.64
C ASP A 281 20.17 -11.97 -1.64
N THR A 282 20.63 -10.73 -1.88
CA THR A 282 21.75 -10.14 -1.11
C THR A 282 21.42 -8.87 -0.36
N GLY A 283 20.27 -8.23 -0.62
CA GLY A 283 19.92 -6.92 -0.09
C GLY A 283 20.81 -5.77 -0.59
N LYS A 284 21.71 -6.01 -1.55
CA LYS A 284 22.61 -4.96 -2.06
C LYS A 284 21.86 -3.98 -2.93
N LEU A 285 22.12 -2.67 -2.69
CA LEU A 285 21.58 -1.58 -3.47
C LEU A 285 22.12 -1.62 -4.92
N ALA A 286 21.23 -1.70 -5.90
CA ALA A 286 21.54 -1.60 -7.31
C ALA A 286 21.49 -0.15 -7.81
N TRP A 287 20.42 0.57 -7.44
CA TRP A 287 20.23 1.98 -7.73
C TRP A 287 19.21 2.61 -6.79
N HIS A 288 19.15 3.94 -6.76
CA HIS A 288 18.14 4.72 -6.06
C HIS A 288 17.69 5.92 -6.91
N PHE A 289 16.49 6.43 -6.62
CA PHE A 289 15.98 7.69 -7.14
C PHE A 289 15.28 8.45 -6.02
N GLN A 290 15.79 9.62 -5.67
CA GLN A 290 15.25 10.41 -4.55
C GLN A 290 14.22 11.41 -5.08
N LEU A 291 12.94 11.21 -4.69
CA LEU A 291 11.84 12.06 -5.15
C LEU A 291 11.69 13.33 -4.32
N SER A 292 12.11 13.32 -3.05
CA SER A 292 12.14 14.50 -2.18
C SER A 292 13.55 14.70 -1.61
N PRO A 293 14.51 15.28 -2.38
CA PRO A 293 15.84 15.59 -1.86
C PRO A 293 15.73 16.56 -0.69
N HIS A 294 16.42 16.25 0.43
CA HIS A 294 16.36 17.05 1.65
C HIS A 294 14.94 17.31 2.14
N ASP A 295 14.12 16.24 2.22
CA ASP A 295 12.73 16.41 2.66
C ASP A 295 12.64 17.07 4.03
N THR A 296 11.83 18.13 4.14
CA THR A 296 11.56 18.90 5.36
C THR A 296 10.07 19.04 5.66
N HIS A 297 9.23 18.17 5.05
CA HIS A 297 7.78 18.34 5.08
C HIS A 297 7.03 17.07 5.43
N ASP A 298 7.73 15.99 5.85
CA ASP A 298 7.13 14.68 6.05
C ASP A 298 6.55 14.10 4.73
N TRP A 299 7.29 14.28 3.64
CA TRP A 299 6.93 13.74 2.35
C TRP A 299 7.70 12.43 2.09
N ASP A 300 7.27 11.41 2.80
CA ASP A 300 7.71 10.05 2.50
C ASP A 300 7.65 9.76 1.00
N ASN A 301 8.49 8.86 0.54
CA ASN A 301 8.40 8.30 -0.79
C ASN A 301 8.12 6.80 -0.74
N THR A 302 7.28 6.38 0.22
CA THR A 302 6.93 5.00 0.48
C THR A 302 5.74 4.49 -0.33
N GLU A 303 5.10 5.38 -1.11
CA GLU A 303 4.00 5.00 -1.98
C GLU A 303 4.41 3.86 -2.91
N MET A 304 3.45 2.97 -3.20
CA MET A 304 3.70 1.74 -3.95
C MET A 304 4.39 2.01 -5.30
N PRO A 305 5.61 1.51 -5.54
CA PRO A 305 6.21 1.49 -6.87
C PRO A 305 5.41 0.54 -7.77
N VAL A 306 4.95 0.99 -8.93
CA VAL A 306 4.21 0.18 -9.89
C VAL A 306 5.11 -0.19 -11.06
N LEU A 307 5.31 -1.50 -11.27
CA LEU A 307 6.14 -2.02 -12.37
C LEU A 307 5.26 -2.21 -13.61
N ILE A 308 5.70 -1.63 -14.73
CA ILE A 308 4.94 -1.60 -15.98
C ILE A 308 5.81 -2.08 -17.13
N ASP A 309 5.38 -3.17 -17.77
CA ASP A 309 5.96 -3.62 -19.03
C ASP A 309 5.12 -3.08 -20.20
N THR A 310 5.74 -2.32 -21.09
CA THR A 310 5.02 -1.65 -22.17
C THR A 310 5.92 -1.45 -23.40
N VAL A 311 5.32 -0.96 -24.47
CA VAL A 311 6.05 -0.58 -25.70
C VAL A 311 5.92 0.95 -25.88
N ILE A 312 7.07 1.62 -25.96
CA ILE A 312 7.15 3.06 -26.26
C ILE A 312 8.01 3.21 -27.51
N ASP A 313 7.50 3.91 -28.53
CA ASP A 313 8.15 4.13 -29.82
C ASP A 313 8.67 2.83 -30.45
N GLY A 314 7.84 1.78 -30.40
CA GLY A 314 8.15 0.45 -30.95
C GLY A 314 9.20 -0.37 -30.17
N LYS A 315 9.66 0.11 -29.01
CA LYS A 315 10.66 -0.57 -28.19
C LYS A 315 10.06 -1.07 -26.87
N PRO A 316 10.30 -2.33 -26.48
CA PRO A 316 9.95 -2.82 -25.14
C PRO A 316 10.62 -1.97 -24.05
N ARG A 317 9.87 -1.64 -23.01
CA ARG A 317 10.32 -0.84 -21.87
C ARG A 317 9.90 -1.51 -20.56
N LYS A 318 10.83 -1.58 -19.63
CA LYS A 318 10.61 -1.95 -18.25
C LYS A 318 10.54 -0.66 -17.41
N LEU A 319 9.35 -0.25 -17.02
CA LEU A 319 9.12 1.01 -16.33
C LEU A 319 8.78 0.77 -14.85
N LEU A 320 9.06 1.77 -14.03
CA LEU A 320 8.56 1.93 -12.69
C LEU A 320 7.87 3.29 -12.59
N ALA A 321 6.59 3.31 -12.19
CA ALA A 321 5.83 4.54 -11.99
C ALA A 321 5.47 4.73 -10.52
N GLN A 322 5.55 5.97 -10.02
CA GLN A 322 5.13 6.33 -8.66
C GLN A 322 4.60 7.75 -8.60
N ALA A 323 3.52 7.95 -7.84
CA ALA A 323 3.01 9.26 -7.45
C ALA A 323 3.35 9.49 -5.97
N GLY A 324 4.22 10.47 -5.68
CA GLY A 324 4.73 10.73 -4.33
C GLY A 324 3.84 11.67 -3.51
N ARG A 325 4.00 11.62 -2.18
CA ARG A 325 3.32 12.54 -1.23
C ARG A 325 3.65 14.01 -1.51
N ASN A 326 4.82 14.29 -2.06
CA ASN A 326 5.28 15.61 -2.44
C ASN A 326 4.57 16.21 -3.66
N GLY A 327 3.61 15.50 -4.26
CA GLY A 327 2.85 15.94 -5.43
C GLY A 327 3.54 15.70 -6.77
N TRP A 328 4.64 14.96 -6.79
CA TRP A 328 5.42 14.64 -7.99
C TRP A 328 5.11 13.23 -8.49
N PHE A 329 4.98 13.09 -9.82
CA PHE A 329 4.83 11.81 -10.51
C PHE A 329 6.09 11.49 -11.29
N ALA A 330 6.67 10.32 -11.06
CA ALA A 330 7.87 9.87 -11.75
C ALA A 330 7.62 8.58 -12.51
N VAL A 331 8.20 8.47 -13.72
CA VAL A 331 8.33 7.24 -14.48
C VAL A 331 9.81 7.00 -14.73
N LEU A 332 10.31 5.89 -14.22
CA LEU A 332 11.72 5.52 -14.29
C LEU A 332 11.91 4.32 -15.22
N ASP A 333 13.06 4.23 -15.88
CA ASP A 333 13.59 2.97 -16.39
C ASP A 333 13.97 2.11 -15.19
N ARG A 334 13.24 1.01 -14.93
CA ARG A 334 13.44 0.23 -13.70
C ARG A 334 14.70 -0.63 -13.68
N VAL A 335 15.39 -0.76 -14.83
CA VAL A 335 16.68 -1.46 -14.89
C VAL A 335 17.78 -0.57 -14.29
N SER A 336 17.74 0.73 -14.61
CA SER A 336 18.83 1.67 -14.30
C SER A 336 18.47 2.74 -13.26
N GLY A 337 17.20 2.89 -12.89
CA GLY A 337 16.72 3.98 -12.04
C GLY A 337 16.68 5.35 -12.72
N LYS A 338 16.97 5.45 -14.02
CA LYS A 338 16.97 6.70 -14.76
C LYS A 338 15.55 7.24 -14.93
N ALA A 339 15.31 8.50 -14.57
CA ALA A 339 14.04 9.14 -14.83
C ALA A 339 13.83 9.35 -16.35
N LEU A 340 12.69 8.85 -16.83
CA LEU A 340 12.21 9.08 -18.19
C LEU A 340 11.18 10.21 -18.20
N LEU A 341 10.47 10.36 -17.08
CA LEU A 341 9.50 11.42 -16.87
C LEU A 341 9.47 11.75 -15.39
N SER A 342 9.39 13.06 -15.07
CA SER A 342 9.25 13.54 -13.70
C SER A 342 8.53 14.89 -13.75
N MET A 343 7.31 14.95 -13.22
CA MET A 343 6.48 16.16 -13.27
C MET A 343 5.40 16.16 -12.18
N PRO A 344 4.87 17.36 -11.82
CA PRO A 344 3.80 17.44 -10.84
C PRO A 344 2.48 16.87 -11.38
N TYR A 345 1.73 16.15 -10.49
CA TYR A 345 0.38 15.69 -10.77
C TYR A 345 -0.70 16.43 -9.98
N VAL A 346 -0.27 17.33 -9.09
CA VAL A 346 -1.11 18.29 -8.34
C VAL A 346 -0.52 19.70 -8.48
N LYS A 347 -1.29 20.72 -8.11
CA LYS A 347 -0.77 22.09 -7.99
C LYS A 347 0.21 22.16 -6.84
N LEU A 348 1.44 22.58 -7.08
CA LEU A 348 2.49 22.69 -6.06
C LEU A 348 3.33 23.96 -6.22
N ASN A 349 4.09 24.32 -5.17
CA ASN A 349 4.90 25.54 -5.13
C ASN A 349 6.26 25.34 -4.43
N TRP A 350 6.65 24.10 -4.11
CA TRP A 350 7.85 23.80 -3.34
C TRP A 350 9.08 23.48 -4.20
N ALA A 351 8.89 23.21 -5.49
CA ALA A 351 9.96 22.86 -6.41
C ALA A 351 10.03 23.83 -7.58
N LYS A 352 11.25 24.19 -8.01
CA LYS A 352 11.54 25.09 -9.15
C LYS A 352 11.52 24.36 -10.50
N GLY A 353 11.40 23.04 -10.50
CA GLY A 353 11.52 22.16 -11.66
C GLY A 353 12.31 20.91 -11.29
N VAL A 354 12.98 20.31 -12.25
CA VAL A 354 13.82 19.13 -12.06
C VAL A 354 15.27 19.39 -12.49
N ASP A 355 16.20 18.69 -11.87
CA ASP A 355 17.59 18.65 -12.27
C ASP A 355 17.82 17.79 -13.54
N ARG A 356 19.08 17.64 -13.96
CA ARG A 356 19.47 16.79 -15.11
C ARG A 356 19.16 15.29 -14.93
N HIS A 357 18.88 14.85 -13.71
CA HIS A 357 18.55 13.49 -13.37
C HIS A 357 17.04 13.27 -13.22
N GLY A 358 16.23 14.33 -13.35
CA GLY A 358 14.78 14.29 -13.17
C GLY A 358 14.34 14.42 -11.72
N GLN A 359 15.25 14.71 -10.79
CA GLN A 359 14.92 14.93 -9.37
C GLN A 359 14.37 16.35 -9.17
N PRO A 360 13.29 16.53 -8.39
CA PRO A 360 12.79 17.86 -8.08
C PRO A 360 13.84 18.71 -7.36
N ILE A 361 13.92 20.00 -7.75
CA ILE A 361 14.82 20.97 -7.12
C ILE A 361 14.02 21.75 -6.07
N PRO A 362 14.25 21.55 -4.77
CA PRO A 362 13.51 22.25 -3.72
C PRO A 362 13.68 23.77 -3.80
N GLU A 363 12.61 24.50 -3.43
CA GLU A 363 12.65 25.96 -3.23
C GLU A 363 12.96 26.25 -1.76
N PRO A 364 14.15 26.76 -1.40
CA PRO A 364 14.54 26.95 -0.01
C PRO A 364 13.61 27.88 0.78
N ALA A 365 12.94 28.82 0.11
CA ALA A 365 11.95 29.70 0.75
C ALA A 365 10.69 28.97 1.20
N LYS A 366 10.55 27.66 0.87
CA LYS A 366 9.42 26.83 1.26
C LYS A 366 9.73 25.86 2.40
N GLU A 367 10.98 25.80 2.85
CA GLU A 367 11.33 25.07 4.07
C GLU A 367 10.59 25.63 5.28
N PRO A 368 10.28 24.80 6.29
CA PRO A 368 9.66 25.26 7.52
C PRO A 368 10.43 26.41 8.16
N SER A 369 9.73 27.42 8.67
CA SER A 369 10.33 28.59 9.30
C SER A 369 9.60 28.95 10.61
N VAL A 370 10.24 29.72 11.47
CA VAL A 370 9.64 30.18 12.73
C VAL A 370 8.38 31.02 12.47
N SER A 371 8.38 31.81 11.41
CA SER A 371 7.20 32.61 10.98
C SER A 371 6.17 31.83 10.16
N GLY A 372 6.49 30.58 9.82
CA GLY A 372 5.67 29.73 8.95
C GLY A 372 5.99 29.90 7.47
N SER A 373 6.04 28.79 6.74
CA SER A 373 6.20 28.74 5.29
C SER A 373 5.06 27.98 4.66
N MET A 374 4.39 28.56 3.66
CA MET A 374 3.24 27.95 3.00
C MET A 374 3.68 27.10 1.82
N THR A 375 3.30 25.82 1.86
CA THR A 375 3.45 24.90 0.72
C THR A 375 2.31 23.86 0.70
N ILE A 376 2.35 22.95 -0.27
CA ILE A 376 1.31 21.92 -0.36
C ILE A 376 1.29 21.03 0.89
N THR A 377 0.12 20.49 1.22
CA THR A 377 -0.01 19.33 2.11
C THR A 377 0.40 18.05 1.38
N SER A 378 0.35 16.89 2.02
CA SER A 378 0.61 15.61 1.36
C SER A 378 -0.39 15.37 0.23
N ALA A 379 0.10 15.18 -1.00
CA ALA A 379 -0.73 15.04 -2.19
C ALA A 379 -1.37 13.64 -2.30
N THR A 380 -0.79 12.64 -1.70
CA THR A 380 -1.33 11.27 -1.50
C THR A 380 -0.72 10.68 -0.24
N ASN A 381 -1.02 9.42 0.07
CA ASN A 381 -0.41 8.69 1.19
C ASN A 381 -0.39 7.19 0.84
N TRP A 382 -0.42 6.31 1.83
CA TRP A 382 -0.32 4.85 1.74
C TRP A 382 -1.39 4.15 0.88
N MET A 383 -2.41 4.84 0.41
CA MET A 383 -3.47 4.27 -0.41
C MET A 383 -2.91 3.70 -1.71
N SER A 384 -3.18 2.42 -1.96
CA SER A 384 -2.65 1.74 -3.15
C SER A 384 -3.15 2.40 -4.44
N PRO A 385 -2.25 2.79 -5.36
CA PRO A 385 -2.62 3.17 -6.72
C PRO A 385 -3.07 1.96 -7.53
N SER A 386 -3.44 2.17 -8.79
CA SER A 386 -3.63 1.10 -9.77
C SER A 386 -3.14 1.55 -11.15
N TYR A 387 -2.70 0.61 -11.97
CA TYR A 387 -2.40 0.85 -13.38
C TYR A 387 -3.22 -0.11 -14.25
N ASN A 388 -3.77 0.39 -15.35
CA ASN A 388 -4.50 -0.44 -16.29
C ASN A 388 -3.75 -0.49 -17.63
N PRO A 389 -3.18 -1.64 -18.01
CA PRO A 389 -2.41 -1.77 -19.24
C PRO A 389 -3.24 -1.55 -20.52
N ALA A 390 -4.55 -1.78 -20.49
CA ALA A 390 -5.41 -1.56 -21.65
C ALA A 390 -5.64 -0.07 -21.93
N THR A 391 -5.67 0.78 -20.92
CA THR A 391 -5.83 2.24 -21.06
C THR A 391 -4.52 3.00 -21.06
N GLY A 392 -3.44 2.41 -20.53
CA GLY A 392 -2.16 3.08 -20.29
C GLY A 392 -2.22 4.15 -19.19
N LEU A 393 -3.21 4.06 -18.29
CA LEU A 393 -3.46 5.05 -17.24
C LEU A 393 -3.06 4.54 -15.85
N PHE A 394 -2.35 5.39 -15.14
CA PHE A 394 -2.03 5.24 -13.72
C PHE A 394 -3.07 6.02 -12.91
N TYR A 395 -3.71 5.35 -11.95
CA TYR A 395 -4.76 5.94 -11.12
C TYR A 395 -4.26 6.17 -9.72
N VAL A 396 -4.56 7.35 -9.18
CA VAL A 396 -4.18 7.75 -7.82
C VAL A 396 -5.26 8.61 -7.18
N ASN A 397 -5.54 8.35 -5.90
CA ASN A 397 -6.31 9.29 -5.07
C ASN A 397 -5.38 10.40 -4.59
N ALA A 398 -5.72 11.64 -4.96
CA ALA A 398 -4.91 12.82 -4.75
C ALA A 398 -5.62 13.86 -3.88
N VAL A 399 -4.83 14.65 -3.16
CA VAL A 399 -5.28 15.82 -2.39
C VAL A 399 -4.59 17.08 -2.93
N GLU A 400 -5.35 18.11 -3.23
CA GLU A 400 -4.84 19.45 -3.50
C GLU A 400 -5.23 20.39 -2.36
N GLY A 401 -4.24 20.88 -1.64
CA GLY A 401 -4.39 21.77 -0.51
C GLY A 401 -3.05 22.33 -0.09
N PHE A 402 -3.10 23.32 0.79
CA PHE A 402 -1.91 23.97 1.33
C PHE A 402 -1.88 23.88 2.85
N ALA A 403 -0.69 23.92 3.41
CA ALA A 403 -0.43 24.00 4.84
C ALA A 403 0.65 25.03 5.12
N ILE A 404 0.66 25.56 6.32
CA ILE A 404 1.75 26.37 6.84
C ILE A 404 2.61 25.46 7.72
N TYR A 405 3.89 25.40 7.39
CA TYR A 405 4.87 24.60 8.09
C TYR A 405 5.70 25.51 9.01
N TYR A 406 5.68 25.19 10.31
CA TYR A 406 6.36 25.95 11.33
C TYR A 406 7.56 25.17 11.87
N LEU A 407 8.70 25.86 11.97
CA LEU A 407 9.84 25.40 12.71
C LEU A 407 9.65 25.79 14.18
N LEU A 408 9.58 24.82 15.09
CA LEU A 408 9.43 25.04 16.53
C LEU A 408 10.72 24.78 17.29
N ASP A 409 11.54 23.83 16.84
CA ASP A 409 12.82 23.51 17.41
C ASP A 409 13.94 24.18 16.60
N THR A 410 14.59 25.17 17.17
CA THR A 410 15.71 25.91 16.58
C THR A 410 17.06 25.48 17.14
N ASP A 411 17.12 24.43 17.94
CA ASP A 411 18.36 23.87 18.47
C ASP A 411 19.27 23.42 17.31
N PRO A 412 20.61 23.60 17.40
CA PRO A 412 21.55 23.06 16.41
C PRO A 412 21.49 21.52 16.25
N LYS A 413 20.96 20.81 17.23
CA LYS A 413 20.75 19.36 17.23
C LYS A 413 19.31 19.03 17.60
N PRO A 414 18.35 19.35 16.72
CA PRO A 414 16.94 19.08 16.97
C PRO A 414 16.65 17.58 16.98
N SER A 415 15.48 17.21 17.49
CA SER A 415 15.00 15.83 17.51
C SER A 415 13.53 15.72 17.11
N GLY A 416 13.11 14.52 16.73
CA GLY A 416 11.73 14.20 16.39
C GLY A 416 11.19 14.99 15.22
N TYR A 417 10.00 15.55 15.34
CA TYR A 417 9.43 16.41 14.31
C TYR A 417 10.10 17.79 14.25
N GLY A 418 10.43 18.38 15.38
CA GLY A 418 11.05 19.69 15.47
C GLY A 418 10.21 20.84 14.95
N GLY A 419 8.92 20.59 14.67
CA GLY A 419 8.00 21.56 14.09
C GLY A 419 6.57 21.03 13.99
N THR A 420 5.72 21.73 13.22
CA THR A 420 4.33 21.33 12.99
C THR A 420 3.83 21.86 11.65
N ALA A 421 2.77 21.26 11.13
CA ALA A 421 2.05 21.73 9.94
C ALA A 421 0.59 22.03 10.31
N SER A 422 0.07 23.15 9.80
CA SER A 422 -1.33 23.55 9.98
C SER A 422 -1.98 23.73 8.61
N GLY A 423 -3.06 23.00 8.35
CA GLY A 423 -3.81 23.11 7.09
C GLY A 423 -4.35 24.52 6.87
N LEU A 424 -4.24 25.01 5.64
CA LEU A 424 -4.71 26.33 5.24
C LEU A 424 -5.94 26.21 4.32
N GLY A 425 -7.09 26.65 4.83
CA GLY A 425 -8.34 26.60 4.07
C GLY A 425 -8.87 25.18 3.89
N THR A 426 -9.53 24.93 2.76
CA THR A 426 -10.08 23.62 2.40
C THR A 426 -9.16 22.91 1.41
N SER A 427 -8.98 21.60 1.58
CA SER A 427 -8.34 20.76 0.56
C SER A 427 -9.40 20.09 -0.31
N THR A 428 -9.09 19.98 -1.60
CA THR A 428 -9.91 19.27 -2.58
C THR A 428 -9.33 17.89 -2.84
N ARG A 429 -10.18 16.88 -2.94
CA ARG A 429 -9.80 15.49 -3.21
C ARG A 429 -10.19 15.10 -4.60
N PHE A 430 -9.31 14.34 -5.23
CA PHE A 430 -9.48 13.90 -6.60
C PHE A 430 -9.10 12.42 -6.74
N LEU A 431 -9.85 11.73 -7.59
CA LEU A 431 -9.34 10.56 -8.28
C LEU A 431 -8.76 11.04 -9.61
N LYS A 432 -7.47 10.81 -9.84
CA LYS A 432 -6.77 11.24 -11.06
C LYS A 432 -6.31 10.04 -11.86
N ALA A 433 -6.44 10.13 -13.18
CA ALA A 433 -5.88 9.20 -14.14
C ALA A 433 -4.77 9.88 -14.93
N ILE A 434 -3.56 9.37 -14.81
CA ILE A 434 -2.34 9.92 -15.36
C ILE A 434 -1.86 9.03 -16.50
N ASP A 435 -1.65 9.58 -17.67
CA ASP A 435 -1.06 8.89 -18.81
C ASP A 435 0.44 8.68 -18.55
N ILE A 436 0.89 7.43 -18.50
CA ILE A 436 2.28 7.10 -18.14
C ILE A 436 3.33 7.55 -19.15
N LYS A 437 2.94 7.78 -20.41
CA LYS A 437 3.85 8.22 -21.48
C LYS A 437 4.09 9.71 -21.43
N THR A 438 3.09 10.48 -20.99
CA THR A 438 3.13 11.95 -21.01
C THR A 438 3.14 12.59 -19.62
N GLY A 439 2.79 11.84 -18.57
CA GLY A 439 2.60 12.32 -17.19
C GLY A 439 1.40 13.26 -17.03
N LYS A 440 0.61 13.47 -18.08
CA LYS A 440 -0.53 14.39 -18.03
C LYS A 440 -1.76 13.69 -17.45
N VAL A 441 -2.51 14.42 -16.63
CA VAL A 441 -3.83 13.98 -16.18
C VAL A 441 -4.78 13.96 -17.38
N ARG A 442 -5.27 12.77 -17.72
CA ARG A 442 -6.23 12.53 -18.83
C ARG A 442 -7.64 12.86 -18.40
N TRP A 443 -8.00 12.48 -17.18
CA TRP A 443 -9.25 12.82 -16.52
C TRP A 443 -9.05 12.88 -15.01
N GLN A 444 -9.93 13.59 -14.34
CA GLN A 444 -10.03 13.59 -12.89
C GLN A 444 -11.49 13.65 -12.45
N HIS A 445 -11.78 13.04 -11.33
CA HIS A 445 -13.06 13.12 -10.63
C HIS A 445 -12.83 13.82 -9.30
N GLU A 446 -13.53 14.90 -9.04
CA GLU A 446 -13.51 15.63 -7.77
C GLU A 446 -14.51 14.97 -6.83
N TYR A 447 -14.03 14.55 -5.65
CA TYR A 447 -14.92 14.02 -4.62
C TYR A 447 -15.61 15.17 -3.88
N PRO A 448 -16.90 15.03 -3.53
CA PRO A 448 -17.56 15.99 -2.67
C PRO A 448 -16.80 16.16 -1.36
N SER A 449 -16.49 17.41 -0.97
CA SER A 449 -15.79 17.72 0.26
C SER A 449 -16.78 18.29 1.28
N LEU A 450 -16.76 17.75 2.50
CA LEU A 450 -17.47 18.33 3.63
C LEU A 450 -16.60 19.34 4.41
N GLY A 451 -15.38 19.60 3.94
CA GLY A 451 -14.37 20.38 4.66
C GLY A 451 -13.67 19.55 5.74
N GLY A 452 -12.57 20.08 6.26
CA GLY A 452 -11.75 19.42 7.30
C GLY A 452 -10.43 18.84 6.81
N ALA A 453 -9.66 18.28 7.75
CA ALA A 453 -8.37 17.65 7.45
C ALA A 453 -8.56 16.43 6.54
N PRO A 454 -7.59 16.09 5.68
CA PRO A 454 -7.59 14.85 4.92
C PRO A 454 -7.78 13.66 5.87
N PRO A 455 -8.59 12.66 5.52
CA PRO A 455 -8.76 11.49 6.37
C PRO A 455 -7.43 10.73 6.48
N THR A 456 -7.17 10.23 7.67
CA THR A 456 -6.05 9.31 7.94
C THR A 456 -6.28 7.93 7.31
N VAL A 457 -7.51 7.64 6.89
CA VAL A 457 -7.94 6.42 6.21
C VAL A 457 -8.43 6.82 4.83
N GLY A 458 -7.94 6.15 3.82
CA GLY A 458 -8.28 6.45 2.43
C GLY A 458 -8.55 5.20 1.61
N PRO A 459 -9.27 5.36 0.48
CA PRO A 459 -9.56 4.29 -0.43
C PRO A 459 -8.33 3.90 -1.25
N GLY A 460 -8.04 2.59 -1.32
CA GLY A 460 -7.16 2.04 -2.35
C GLY A 460 -7.92 1.82 -3.66
N LEU A 461 -7.18 1.48 -4.71
CA LEU A 461 -7.68 1.35 -6.08
C LEU A 461 -7.51 -0.08 -6.60
N LEU A 462 -8.41 -0.48 -7.50
CA LEU A 462 -8.34 -1.72 -8.28
C LEU A 462 -8.89 -1.46 -9.66
N SER A 463 -8.13 -1.72 -10.71
CA SER A 463 -8.62 -1.70 -12.09
C SER A 463 -8.80 -3.09 -12.66
N THR A 464 -9.68 -3.24 -13.67
CA THR A 464 -9.97 -4.53 -14.32
C THR A 464 -10.03 -4.41 -15.83
N ALA A 465 -9.84 -5.55 -16.53
CA ALA A 465 -10.04 -5.65 -17.97
C ALA A 465 -11.50 -5.45 -18.39
N GLY A 466 -12.45 -5.46 -17.44
CA GLY A 466 -13.85 -5.07 -17.66
C GLY A 466 -14.06 -3.56 -17.84
N ASN A 467 -12.99 -2.78 -18.01
CA ASN A 467 -12.96 -1.32 -18.09
C ASN A 467 -13.50 -0.62 -16.83
N LEU A 468 -13.23 -1.21 -15.67
CA LEU A 468 -13.67 -0.68 -14.38
C LEU A 468 -12.50 -0.26 -13.50
N LEU A 469 -12.74 0.77 -12.68
CA LEU A 469 -11.88 1.20 -11.59
C LEU A 469 -12.71 1.26 -10.31
N PHE A 470 -12.38 0.42 -9.34
CA PHE A 470 -13.04 0.35 -8.04
C PHE A 470 -12.29 1.13 -6.99
N THR A 471 -13.01 1.92 -6.21
CA THR A 471 -12.52 2.73 -5.10
C THR A 471 -13.68 3.15 -4.20
N GLY A 472 -13.48 4.13 -3.34
CA GLY A 472 -14.52 4.74 -2.53
C GLY A 472 -14.21 6.20 -2.23
N ASP A 473 -15.02 6.78 -1.37
CA ASP A 473 -14.83 8.12 -0.84
C ASP A 473 -14.84 8.13 0.70
N ASP A 474 -14.61 9.28 1.29
CA ASP A 474 -14.67 9.48 2.74
C ASP A 474 -16.10 9.65 3.30
N GLN A 475 -17.10 9.72 2.41
CA GLN A 475 -18.50 9.78 2.75
C GLN A 475 -19.11 8.38 2.97
N GLY A 476 -18.31 7.34 2.79
CA GLY A 476 -18.72 5.94 2.91
C GLY A 476 -19.37 5.37 1.67
N ASN A 477 -19.13 5.94 0.50
CA ASN A 477 -19.52 5.35 -0.75
C ASN A 477 -18.41 4.47 -1.31
N LEU A 478 -18.75 3.25 -1.69
CA LEU A 478 -17.95 2.36 -2.52
C LEU A 478 -18.36 2.63 -3.96
N ILE A 479 -17.42 2.85 -4.87
CA ILE A 479 -17.71 3.39 -6.19
C ILE A 479 -16.98 2.58 -7.27
N ALA A 480 -17.68 2.28 -8.38
CA ALA A 480 -17.07 1.81 -9.61
C ALA A 480 -17.13 2.91 -10.66
N PHE A 481 -15.98 3.21 -11.27
CA PHE A 481 -15.86 4.15 -12.38
C PHE A 481 -15.55 3.41 -13.69
N ASN A 482 -15.93 4.02 -14.83
CA ASN A 482 -15.33 3.68 -16.10
C ASN A 482 -13.84 4.07 -16.06
N ALA A 483 -12.94 3.13 -16.30
CA ALA A 483 -11.51 3.33 -16.15
C ALA A 483 -10.92 4.31 -17.17
N ASP A 484 -11.43 4.34 -18.39
CA ASP A 484 -10.93 5.21 -19.47
C ASP A 484 -11.39 6.66 -19.33
N ARG A 485 -12.60 6.90 -18.79
CA ARG A 485 -13.27 8.22 -18.82
C ARG A 485 -13.58 8.81 -17.45
N GLY A 486 -13.41 8.07 -16.35
CA GLY A 486 -13.68 8.53 -14.99
C GLY A 486 -15.16 8.77 -14.67
N ARG A 487 -16.10 8.22 -15.48
CA ARG A 487 -17.54 8.32 -15.22
C ARG A 487 -17.96 7.32 -14.14
N PRO A 488 -18.61 7.74 -13.02
CA PRO A 488 -19.16 6.80 -12.04
C PRO A 488 -20.29 5.95 -12.67
N LEU A 489 -20.26 4.65 -12.42
CA LEU A 489 -21.19 3.65 -12.98
C LEU A 489 -22.02 2.96 -11.92
N TRP A 490 -21.50 2.83 -10.71
CA TRP A 490 -22.14 2.16 -9.59
C TRP A 490 -21.63 2.72 -8.27
N HIS A 491 -22.47 2.73 -7.27
CA HIS A 491 -22.08 3.03 -5.90
C HIS A 491 -22.90 2.23 -4.88
N PHE A 492 -22.32 2.04 -3.71
CA PHE A 492 -22.98 1.45 -2.55
C PHE A 492 -22.58 2.23 -1.30
N ARG A 493 -23.54 2.63 -0.49
CA ARG A 493 -23.27 3.34 0.76
C ARG A 493 -23.00 2.37 1.89
N ALA A 494 -21.74 2.22 2.28
CA ALA A 494 -21.30 1.30 3.33
C ALA A 494 -21.43 1.88 4.76
N GLY A 495 -21.65 3.18 4.89
CA GLY A 495 -21.79 3.85 6.20
C GLY A 495 -20.46 4.20 6.88
N ALA A 496 -19.32 3.76 6.33
CA ALA A 496 -17.97 4.12 6.74
C ALA A 496 -17.09 4.30 5.52
N ALA A 497 -16.04 5.12 5.62
CA ALA A 497 -15.08 5.29 4.52
C ALA A 497 -14.43 3.96 4.15
N GLN A 498 -14.20 3.75 2.85
CA GLN A 498 -13.39 2.62 2.39
C GLN A 498 -11.99 2.71 2.99
N SER A 499 -11.50 1.62 3.54
CA SER A 499 -10.32 1.61 4.40
C SER A 499 -9.16 0.75 3.88
N ASN A 500 -9.33 0.06 2.75
CA ASN A 500 -8.31 -0.79 2.13
C ASN A 500 -8.33 -0.73 0.61
N GLY A 501 -7.44 -1.50 -0.04
CA GLY A 501 -7.50 -1.75 -1.48
C GLY A 501 -8.51 -2.86 -1.81
N PRO A 502 -9.45 -2.63 -2.78
CA PRO A 502 -10.35 -3.69 -3.25
C PRO A 502 -9.58 -4.85 -3.86
N ILE A 503 -10.18 -6.05 -3.82
CA ILE A 503 -9.70 -7.24 -4.54
C ILE A 503 -10.83 -7.84 -5.37
N THR A 504 -10.48 -8.56 -6.44
CA THR A 504 -11.46 -9.30 -7.26
C THR A 504 -10.91 -10.66 -7.66
N TYR A 505 -11.80 -11.65 -7.76
CA TYR A 505 -11.43 -13.03 -8.05
C TYR A 505 -12.59 -13.82 -8.64
N MET A 506 -12.27 -14.93 -9.31
CA MET A 506 -13.25 -15.93 -9.74
C MET A 506 -13.37 -17.04 -8.70
N GLN A 507 -14.60 -17.35 -8.31
CA GLN A 507 -14.92 -18.51 -7.48
C GLN A 507 -16.28 -19.09 -7.87
N ASP A 508 -16.36 -20.41 -8.08
CA ASP A 508 -17.57 -21.12 -8.49
C ASP A 508 -18.23 -20.52 -9.76
N GLY A 509 -17.38 -20.12 -10.75
CA GLY A 509 -17.84 -19.53 -12.01
C GLY A 509 -18.34 -18.08 -11.91
N ARG A 510 -18.24 -17.44 -10.74
CA ARG A 510 -18.67 -16.06 -10.50
C ARG A 510 -17.48 -15.17 -10.14
N GLN A 511 -17.48 -13.97 -10.70
CA GLN A 511 -16.53 -12.94 -10.29
C GLN A 511 -17.04 -12.24 -9.03
N TRP A 512 -16.17 -12.14 -8.04
CA TRP A 512 -16.38 -11.47 -6.77
C TRP A 512 -15.58 -10.18 -6.68
N LEU A 513 -16.14 -9.20 -5.99
CA LEU A 513 -15.46 -7.98 -5.56
C LEU A 513 -15.51 -7.92 -4.04
N VAL A 514 -14.36 -7.80 -3.37
CA VAL A 514 -14.27 -7.69 -1.91
C VAL A 514 -13.48 -6.44 -1.53
N LEU A 515 -13.98 -5.71 -0.55
CA LEU A 515 -13.34 -4.52 -0.01
C LEU A 515 -13.82 -4.26 1.43
N ALA A 516 -13.11 -3.37 2.15
CA ALA A 516 -13.47 -3.00 3.51
C ALA A 516 -13.90 -1.53 3.60
N ALA A 517 -14.88 -1.28 4.48
CA ALA A 517 -15.22 0.04 4.95
C ALA A 517 -15.29 0.02 6.48
N GLY A 518 -14.41 0.79 7.14
CA GLY A 518 -14.26 0.76 8.58
C GLY A 518 -13.90 -0.63 9.10
N ASP A 519 -14.76 -1.18 9.96
CA ASP A 519 -14.60 -2.49 10.61
C ASP A 519 -15.22 -3.68 9.85
N THR A 520 -15.70 -3.45 8.62
CA THR A 520 -16.53 -4.43 7.92
C THR A 520 -15.98 -4.73 6.52
N LEU A 521 -15.83 -6.03 6.20
CA LEU A 521 -15.65 -6.52 4.82
C LEU A 521 -17.01 -6.66 4.13
N TYR A 522 -17.07 -6.32 2.86
CA TYR A 522 -18.22 -6.47 1.98
C TYR A 522 -17.83 -7.27 0.74
N ALA A 523 -18.65 -8.23 0.36
CA ALA A 523 -18.45 -9.05 -0.84
C ALA A 523 -19.64 -8.94 -1.79
N TYR A 524 -19.34 -8.62 -3.05
CA TYR A 524 -20.29 -8.39 -4.10
C TYR A 524 -20.08 -9.35 -5.27
N THR A 525 -21.17 -9.67 -5.99
CA THR A 525 -21.13 -10.33 -7.28
C THR A 525 -22.35 -9.89 -8.10
N LEU A 526 -22.39 -10.22 -9.38
CA LEU A 526 -23.53 -9.92 -10.24
C LEU A 526 -24.79 -10.69 -9.80
N ALA A 527 -25.96 -10.08 -9.99
CA ALA A 527 -27.23 -10.77 -9.85
C ALA A 527 -27.33 -11.94 -10.85
N PRO A 528 -27.97 -13.06 -10.51
CA PRO A 528 -28.07 -14.24 -11.39
C PRO A 528 -28.62 -13.92 -12.79
N ALA A 529 -29.58 -13.03 -12.90
CA ALA A 529 -30.16 -12.59 -14.19
C ALA A 529 -29.15 -11.85 -15.10
N ALA A 530 -28.15 -11.16 -14.51
CA ALA A 530 -27.12 -10.44 -15.27
C ALA A 530 -26.01 -11.35 -15.80
N LEU A 531 -25.87 -12.57 -15.27
CA LEU A 531 -24.92 -13.58 -15.74
C LEU A 531 -25.41 -14.25 -17.04
N GLY A 532 -26.74 -14.37 -17.24
CA GLY A 532 -27.34 -14.95 -18.45
C GLY A 532 -27.31 -14.04 -19.68
N ALA A 533 -27.33 -12.72 -19.49
CA ALA A 533 -27.35 -11.74 -20.59
C ALA A 533 -26.02 -11.60 -21.35
N ALA A 534 -24.90 -12.04 -20.77
CA ALA A 534 -23.57 -12.00 -21.40
C ALA A 534 -23.32 -13.18 -22.38
N GLY A 535 -24.13 -14.25 -22.30
CA GLY A 535 -23.99 -15.48 -23.12
C GLY A 535 -24.79 -15.51 -24.42
N GLU A 536 -25.80 -14.66 -24.60
CA GLU A 536 -26.67 -14.66 -25.77
C GLU A 536 -26.46 -13.45 -26.67
N ARG A 537 -25.30 -13.34 -27.32
CA ARG A 537 -25.30 -12.72 -28.64
C ARG A 537 -25.63 -13.83 -29.66
N ARG A 538 -26.91 -14.01 -29.93
CA ARG A 538 -27.37 -14.81 -31.07
C ARG A 538 -26.72 -14.24 -32.33
N THR A 539 -25.97 -15.07 -33.03
CA THR A 539 -25.74 -14.93 -34.45
C THR A 539 -27.09 -15.17 -35.14
N GLU A 540 -27.76 -14.13 -35.57
CA GLU A 540 -28.84 -14.25 -36.51
C GLU A 540 -28.26 -14.37 -37.93
N PRO A 541 -28.93 -15.15 -38.80
CA PRO A 541 -28.42 -15.65 -40.06
C PRO A 541 -28.24 -14.61 -41.17
#